data_02f8f611cfcc1e8f882014c8a682abf0
#
_entry.id   02f8f611cfcc1e8f882014c8a682abf0
#
_cell.length_a   1.000
_cell.length_b   1.000
_cell.length_c   1.000
_cell.angle_alpha   90.00
_cell.angle_beta   90.00
_cell.angle_gamma   90.00
#
_symmetry.space_group_name_H-M   'P 1'
#
loop_
_entity.id
_entity.type
_entity.pdbx_description
1 polymer ?
#
loop_
_entity_poly.entity_id
_entity_poly.type
_entity_poly.pdbx_seq_one_letter_code
_entity_poly.pdbx_strand_id
1 'polypeptide(L)'
;MFDIIIIGSGPAGLSAAIYAKRANLNVAVAEKEYEGTGQIAESGNVNNYLGFPNINGYDLGEKFREHAVSLDVEFIEKEAVQIEAVQNGEKEESVIYRVKFDDDTIAEARALIYTAGAYPRKAGVPGEDEYTGKGVSYCAICDGAFYKGKTAAVLGGGDTALDDALYLSDICEKVYLVHR
;
A
#
# COMPACT_ATOMS: atom_id res chain seq x y z
N MET A 1 -13.69 -20.86 -7.86
CA MET A 1 -14.04 -19.46 -8.20
C MET A 1 -14.30 -18.71 -6.91
N PHE A 2 -13.68 -17.57 -6.71
CA PHE A 2 -13.87 -16.70 -5.55
C PHE A 2 -15.03 -15.72 -5.76
N ASP A 3 -15.59 -15.19 -4.69
CA ASP A 3 -16.48 -14.04 -4.79
C ASP A 3 -15.64 -12.78 -5.04
N ILE A 4 -14.49 -12.66 -4.36
CA ILE A 4 -13.56 -11.53 -4.51
C ILE A 4 -12.12 -12.03 -4.53
N ILE A 5 -11.31 -11.55 -5.47
CA ILE A 5 -9.85 -11.59 -5.37
C ILE A 5 -9.36 -10.17 -5.09
N ILE A 6 -8.48 -10.04 -4.10
CA ILE A 6 -7.84 -8.77 -3.72
C ILE A 6 -6.37 -8.85 -4.14
N ILE A 7 -5.89 -7.87 -4.88
CA ILE A 7 -4.49 -7.79 -5.31
C ILE A 7 -3.74 -6.85 -4.37
N GLY A 8 -2.80 -7.39 -3.63
CA GLY A 8 -1.99 -6.67 -2.64
C GLY A 8 -2.46 -6.87 -1.20
N SER A 9 -1.54 -7.22 -0.32
CA SER A 9 -1.74 -7.50 1.11
C SER A 9 -1.34 -6.36 2.04
N GLY A 10 -1.21 -5.15 1.52
CA GLY A 10 -1.05 -3.96 2.34
C GLY A 10 -2.29 -3.68 3.21
N PRO A 11 -2.25 -2.66 4.07
CA PRO A 11 -3.35 -2.32 4.99
C PRO A 11 -4.71 -2.19 4.30
N ALA A 12 -4.75 -1.67 3.08
CA ALA A 12 -5.99 -1.53 2.31
C ALA A 12 -6.58 -2.90 1.90
N GLY A 13 -5.74 -3.78 1.35
CA GLY A 13 -6.17 -5.11 0.93
C GLY A 13 -6.59 -5.99 2.10
N LEU A 14 -5.82 -6.00 3.17
CA LEU A 14 -6.17 -6.77 4.37
C LEU A 14 -7.44 -6.25 5.04
N SER A 15 -7.65 -4.94 5.08
CA SER A 15 -8.91 -4.36 5.57
C SER A 15 -10.11 -4.81 4.72
N ALA A 16 -9.98 -4.78 3.39
CA ALA A 16 -11.02 -5.24 2.49
C ALA A 16 -11.32 -6.74 2.69
N ALA A 17 -10.27 -7.57 2.84
CA ALA A 17 -10.40 -9.00 3.08
C ALA A 17 -11.14 -9.31 4.37
N ILE A 18 -10.83 -8.62 5.47
CA ILE A 18 -11.51 -8.76 6.76
C ILE A 18 -13.02 -8.49 6.60
N TYR A 19 -13.39 -7.39 5.93
CA TYR A 19 -14.82 -7.08 5.74
C TYR A 19 -15.50 -8.05 4.78
N ALA A 20 -14.83 -8.53 3.74
CA ALA A 20 -15.36 -9.56 2.85
C ALA A 20 -15.65 -10.87 3.60
N LYS A 21 -14.71 -11.33 4.44
CA LYS A 21 -14.94 -12.52 5.29
C LYS A 21 -16.07 -12.31 6.30
N ARG A 22 -16.17 -11.14 6.91
CA ARG A 22 -17.29 -10.79 7.80
C ARG A 22 -18.65 -10.76 7.08
N ALA A 23 -18.66 -10.48 5.78
CA ALA A 23 -19.82 -10.60 4.91
C ALA A 23 -20.07 -12.04 4.41
N ASN A 24 -19.32 -13.03 4.92
CA ASN A 24 -19.40 -14.44 4.54
C ASN A 24 -19.11 -14.69 3.06
N LEU A 25 -18.20 -13.91 2.46
CA LEU A 25 -17.75 -14.07 1.08
C LEU A 25 -16.52 -14.98 1.03
N ASN A 26 -16.41 -15.74 -0.07
CA ASN A 26 -15.21 -16.49 -0.41
C ASN A 26 -14.18 -15.54 -1.03
N VAL A 27 -13.15 -15.17 -0.26
CA VAL A 27 -12.15 -14.16 -0.63
C VAL A 27 -10.75 -14.72 -0.59
N ALA A 28 -9.92 -14.34 -1.57
CA ALA A 28 -8.48 -14.55 -1.54
C ALA A 28 -7.74 -13.23 -1.71
N VAL A 29 -6.57 -13.13 -1.07
CA VAL A 29 -5.61 -12.03 -1.24
C VAL A 29 -4.40 -12.57 -2.01
N ALA A 30 -4.10 -11.96 -3.15
CA ALA A 30 -2.92 -12.28 -3.95
C ALA A 30 -1.77 -11.34 -3.58
N GLU A 31 -0.64 -11.89 -3.18
CA GLU A 31 0.57 -11.16 -2.82
C GLU A 31 1.79 -11.92 -3.29
N LYS A 32 2.73 -11.23 -3.94
CA LYS A 32 3.94 -11.86 -4.48
C LYS A 32 4.95 -12.25 -3.40
N GLU A 33 4.96 -11.53 -2.30
CA GLU A 33 5.88 -11.76 -1.19
C GLU A 33 5.16 -12.52 -0.08
N TYR A 34 5.78 -13.59 0.42
CA TYR A 34 5.20 -14.48 1.42
C TYR A 34 4.69 -13.74 2.67
N GLU A 35 5.48 -12.80 3.18
CA GLU A 35 5.15 -11.99 4.36
C GLU A 35 4.86 -10.53 3.99
N GLY A 36 4.53 -10.26 2.72
CA GLY A 36 4.26 -8.92 2.25
C GLY A 36 3.07 -8.30 2.98
N THR A 37 3.29 -7.14 3.57
CA THR A 37 2.25 -6.32 4.20
C THR A 37 2.25 -4.89 3.66
N GLY A 38 2.90 -4.71 2.50
CA GLY A 38 3.02 -3.46 1.79
C GLY A 38 4.01 -2.48 2.43
N GLN A 39 3.97 -1.25 1.99
CA GLN A 39 4.92 -0.20 2.40
C GLN A 39 4.97 0.08 3.90
N ILE A 40 3.95 -0.32 4.65
CA ILE A 40 3.95 -0.14 6.11
C ILE A 40 5.13 -0.86 6.75
N ALA A 41 5.54 -2.01 6.22
CA ALA A 41 6.66 -2.79 6.74
C ALA A 41 8.01 -2.06 6.66
N GLU A 42 8.15 -1.11 5.73
CA GLU A 42 9.37 -0.30 5.56
C GLU A 42 9.48 0.84 6.58
N SER A 43 8.39 1.14 7.31
CA SER A 43 8.36 2.23 8.28
C SER A 43 9.04 1.83 9.59
N GLY A 44 10.14 2.49 9.95
CA GLY A 44 10.87 2.19 11.19
C GLY A 44 10.05 2.45 12.46
N ASN A 45 9.17 3.44 12.43
CA ASN A 45 8.32 3.80 13.56
C ASN A 45 7.00 4.43 13.08
N VAL A 46 5.88 3.83 13.46
CA VAL A 46 4.53 4.30 13.17
C VAL A 46 3.90 4.80 14.47
N ASN A 47 3.68 6.10 14.58
CA ASN A 47 3.14 6.74 15.80
C ASN A 47 1.75 7.37 15.62
N ASN A 48 1.21 7.32 14.40
CA ASN A 48 -0.09 7.89 14.02
C ASN A 48 -1.16 6.81 13.74
N TYR A 49 -0.90 5.53 14.05
CA TYR A 49 -1.89 4.47 13.93
C TYR A 49 -2.60 4.24 15.28
N LEU A 50 -3.93 4.43 15.26
CA LEU A 50 -4.75 4.34 16.47
C LEU A 50 -4.63 2.97 17.16
N GLY A 51 -4.34 2.98 18.46
CA GLY A 51 -4.18 1.77 19.27
C GLY A 51 -2.76 1.22 19.35
N PHE A 52 -1.85 1.64 18.45
CA PHE A 52 -0.46 1.17 18.40
C PHE A 52 0.54 2.33 18.30
N PRO A 53 0.68 3.16 19.33
CA PRO A 53 1.64 4.26 19.28
C PRO A 53 3.09 3.74 19.28
N ASN A 54 3.91 4.31 18.40
CA ASN A 54 5.33 3.99 18.27
C ASN A 54 5.64 2.50 17.96
N ILE A 55 4.77 1.84 17.22
CA ILE A 55 5.01 0.47 16.76
C ILE A 55 5.93 0.49 15.52
N ASN A 56 6.80 -0.51 15.40
CA ASN A 56 7.54 -0.76 14.17
C ASN A 56 6.56 -1.13 13.04
N GLY A 57 6.78 -0.63 11.84
CA GLY A 57 5.89 -0.85 10.71
C GLY A 57 5.79 -2.31 10.29
N TYR A 58 6.89 -3.07 10.38
CA TYR A 58 6.88 -4.51 10.15
C TYR A 58 5.96 -5.22 11.16
N ASP A 59 6.13 -4.94 12.47
CA ASP A 59 5.30 -5.53 13.53
C ASP A 59 3.82 -5.15 13.38
N LEU A 60 3.54 -3.94 12.89
CA LEU A 60 2.17 -3.51 12.61
C LEU A 60 1.58 -4.27 11.42
N GLY A 61 2.36 -4.45 10.34
CA GLY A 61 1.97 -5.25 9.19
C GLY A 61 1.65 -6.69 9.56
N GLU A 62 2.49 -7.31 10.39
CA GLU A 62 2.26 -8.66 10.92
C GLU A 62 0.92 -8.76 11.65
N LYS A 63 0.58 -7.77 12.50
CA LYS A 63 -0.72 -7.75 13.20
C LYS A 63 -1.91 -7.66 12.25
N PHE A 64 -1.77 -6.96 11.13
CA PHE A 64 -2.83 -6.93 10.12
C PHE A 64 -2.99 -8.29 9.45
N ARG A 65 -1.88 -8.94 9.12
CA ARG A 65 -1.88 -10.27 8.52
C ARG A 65 -2.45 -11.32 9.48
N GLU A 66 -1.99 -11.34 10.73
CA GLU A 66 -2.52 -12.21 11.78
C GLU A 66 -4.05 -12.09 11.92
N HIS A 67 -4.57 -10.87 11.90
CA HIS A 67 -6.01 -10.63 11.96
C HIS A 67 -6.73 -11.22 10.74
N ALA A 68 -6.21 -11.04 9.53
CA ALA A 68 -6.80 -11.63 8.34
C ALA A 68 -6.76 -13.18 8.36
N VAL A 69 -5.64 -13.76 8.78
CA VAL A 69 -5.47 -15.21 8.96
C VAL A 69 -6.47 -15.76 9.98
N SER A 70 -6.70 -15.04 11.09
CA SER A 70 -7.65 -15.47 12.13
C SER A 70 -9.10 -15.55 11.66
N LEU A 71 -9.41 -14.95 10.50
CA LEU A 71 -10.71 -15.02 9.83
C LEU A 71 -10.71 -15.97 8.63
N ASP A 72 -9.72 -16.84 8.52
CA ASP A 72 -9.55 -17.81 7.43
C ASP A 72 -9.50 -17.13 6.03
N VAL A 73 -8.84 -15.96 5.93
CA VAL A 73 -8.54 -15.36 4.62
C VAL A 73 -7.54 -16.24 3.89
N GLU A 74 -7.87 -16.63 2.65
CA GLU A 74 -6.96 -17.37 1.79
C GLU A 74 -5.91 -16.43 1.17
N PHE A 75 -4.63 -16.85 1.19
CA PHE A 75 -3.54 -16.12 0.55
C PHE A 75 -3.02 -16.90 -0.66
N ILE A 76 -2.93 -16.22 -1.79
CA ILE A 76 -2.28 -16.71 -3.01
C ILE A 76 -0.92 -16.03 -3.11
N GLU A 77 0.13 -16.76 -2.73
CA GLU A 77 1.51 -16.25 -2.67
C GLU A 77 2.17 -16.28 -4.06
N LYS A 78 1.67 -15.41 -4.95
CA LYS A 78 2.10 -15.30 -6.34
C LYS A 78 1.92 -13.89 -6.85
N GLU A 79 2.75 -13.48 -7.81
CA GLU A 79 2.59 -12.21 -8.48
C GLU A 79 1.45 -12.26 -9.50
N ALA A 80 0.46 -11.37 -9.36
CA ALA A 80 -0.57 -11.19 -10.37
C ALA A 80 0.01 -10.41 -11.56
N VAL A 81 0.20 -11.09 -12.69
CA VAL A 81 0.85 -10.51 -13.88
C VAL A 81 -0.14 -10.02 -14.93
N GLN A 82 -1.37 -10.54 -14.92
CA GLN A 82 -2.40 -10.13 -15.89
C GLN A 82 -3.79 -10.26 -15.27
N ILE A 83 -4.65 -9.32 -15.59
CA ILE A 83 -6.06 -9.31 -15.20
C ILE A 83 -6.90 -9.16 -16.46
N GLU A 84 -7.87 -10.06 -16.64
CA GLU A 84 -8.81 -10.02 -17.75
C GLU A 84 -10.25 -10.01 -17.21
N ALA A 85 -11.09 -9.15 -17.78
CA ALA A 85 -12.53 -9.19 -17.59
C ALA A 85 -13.14 -10.05 -18.72
N VAL A 86 -13.77 -11.15 -18.37
CA VAL A 86 -14.33 -12.12 -19.33
C VAL A 86 -15.84 -12.19 -19.17
N GLN A 87 -16.55 -12.11 -20.27
CA GLN A 87 -18.00 -12.25 -20.27
C GLN A 87 -18.40 -13.69 -19.92
N ASN A 88 -19.26 -13.85 -18.92
CA ASN A 88 -19.70 -15.15 -18.46
C ASN A 88 -21.19 -15.36 -18.82
N GLY A 89 -21.45 -15.89 -20.03
CA GLY A 89 -22.79 -16.16 -20.52
C GLY A 89 -23.38 -15.07 -21.42
N GLU A 90 -24.68 -15.22 -21.78
CA GLU A 90 -25.37 -14.34 -22.74
C GLU A 90 -25.88 -13.01 -22.14
N LYS A 91 -25.78 -12.83 -20.83
CA LYS A 91 -26.21 -11.58 -20.17
C LYS A 91 -25.04 -10.61 -20.10
N GLU A 92 -25.23 -9.41 -20.62
CA GLU A 92 -24.22 -8.32 -20.59
C GLU A 92 -23.66 -8.01 -19.18
N GLU A 93 -24.39 -8.34 -18.12
CA GLU A 93 -24.04 -8.03 -16.73
C GLU A 93 -23.21 -9.12 -16.02
N SER A 94 -22.93 -10.27 -16.66
CA SER A 94 -22.17 -11.34 -16.01
C SER A 94 -20.71 -11.35 -16.44
N VAL A 95 -19.91 -10.50 -15.82
CA VAL A 95 -18.46 -10.47 -15.97
C VAL A 95 -17.80 -11.28 -14.85
N ILE A 96 -16.83 -12.10 -15.19
CA ILE A 96 -15.87 -12.68 -14.25
C ILE A 96 -14.49 -12.12 -14.52
N TYR A 97 -13.68 -12.05 -13.47
CA TYR A 97 -12.27 -11.64 -13.58
C TYR A 97 -11.38 -12.85 -13.52
N ARG A 98 -10.45 -12.94 -14.47
CA ARG A 98 -9.37 -13.91 -14.48
C ARG A 98 -8.08 -13.22 -14.09
N VAL A 99 -7.46 -13.71 -13.04
CA VAL A 99 -6.15 -13.26 -12.59
C VAL A 99 -5.13 -14.33 -12.95
N LYS A 100 -4.21 -13.99 -13.85
CA LYS A 100 -3.08 -14.84 -14.21
C LYS A 100 -1.89 -14.49 -13.32
N PHE A 101 -1.21 -15.52 -12.81
CA PHE A 101 -0.04 -15.39 -11.96
C PHE A 101 1.26 -15.69 -12.74
N ASP A 102 2.39 -15.35 -12.11
CA ASP A 102 3.74 -15.52 -12.63
C ASP A 102 4.13 -16.98 -12.95
N ASP A 103 3.48 -17.94 -12.32
CA ASP A 103 3.61 -19.38 -12.61
C ASP A 103 2.62 -19.91 -13.66
N ASP A 104 1.99 -19.03 -14.45
CA ASP A 104 0.95 -19.30 -15.43
C ASP A 104 -0.37 -19.88 -14.90
N THR A 105 -0.54 -20.05 -13.58
CA THR A 105 -1.84 -20.44 -13.00
C THR A 105 -2.86 -19.30 -13.07
N ILE A 106 -4.15 -19.65 -13.09
CA ILE A 106 -5.25 -18.70 -13.21
C ILE A 106 -6.23 -18.92 -12.06
N ALA A 107 -6.62 -17.82 -11.40
CA ALA A 107 -7.76 -17.80 -10.49
C ALA A 107 -8.90 -16.93 -11.07
N GLU A 108 -10.13 -17.31 -10.73
CA GLU A 108 -11.32 -16.60 -11.21
C GLU A 108 -12.12 -16.05 -10.03
N ALA A 109 -12.66 -14.85 -10.20
CA ALA A 109 -13.52 -14.19 -9.22
C ALA A 109 -14.67 -13.42 -9.87
N ARG A 110 -15.74 -13.20 -9.10
CA ARG A 110 -16.87 -12.34 -9.52
C ARG A 110 -16.54 -10.85 -9.41
N ALA A 111 -15.64 -10.49 -8.49
CA ALA A 111 -15.20 -9.12 -8.29
C ALA A 111 -13.69 -9.08 -8.03
N LEU A 112 -13.07 -7.95 -8.33
CA LEU A 112 -11.67 -7.70 -8.08
C LEU A 112 -11.52 -6.40 -7.27
N ILE A 113 -10.64 -6.42 -6.28
CA ILE A 113 -10.21 -5.22 -5.56
C ILE A 113 -8.70 -5.05 -5.79
N TYR A 114 -8.30 -3.93 -6.37
CA TYR A 114 -6.89 -3.64 -6.66
C TYR A 114 -6.32 -2.71 -5.59
N THR A 115 -5.39 -3.23 -4.81
CA THR A 115 -4.74 -2.56 -3.68
C THR A 115 -3.23 -2.76 -3.68
N ALA A 116 -2.63 -2.84 -4.88
CA ALA A 116 -1.19 -3.08 -5.05
C ALA A 116 -0.29 -1.92 -4.59
N GLY A 117 -0.89 -0.87 -4.02
CA GLY A 117 -0.17 0.27 -3.48
C GLY A 117 0.40 1.20 -4.56
N ALA A 118 1.28 2.09 -4.13
CA ALA A 118 1.98 3.03 -4.99
C ALA A 118 3.40 3.24 -4.45
N TYR A 119 4.36 3.36 -5.35
CA TYR A 119 5.72 3.71 -4.98
C TYR A 119 6.03 5.14 -5.43
N PRO A 120 6.68 5.94 -4.58
CA PRO A 120 7.10 7.27 -4.96
C PRO A 120 8.12 7.19 -6.10
N ARG A 121 8.05 8.16 -7.02
CA ARG A 121 9.07 8.29 -8.06
C ARG A 121 10.33 8.88 -7.43
N LYS A 122 11.46 8.17 -7.54
CA LYS A 122 12.75 8.68 -7.10
C LYS A 122 13.13 9.93 -7.92
N ALA A 123 13.73 10.89 -7.22
CA ALA A 123 14.25 12.11 -7.85
C ALA A 123 15.59 11.85 -8.59
N GLY A 124 16.30 10.76 -8.23
CA GLY A 124 17.59 10.38 -8.80
C GLY A 124 18.74 11.26 -8.33
N VAL A 125 18.61 11.87 -7.16
CA VAL A 125 19.69 12.69 -6.57
C VAL A 125 20.67 11.83 -5.78
N PRO A 126 21.97 12.22 -5.75
CA PRO A 126 22.96 11.49 -4.95
C PRO A 126 22.57 11.39 -3.47
N GLY A 127 22.68 10.20 -2.90
CA GLY A 127 22.35 9.93 -1.49
C GLY A 127 20.88 9.66 -1.21
N GLU A 128 19.99 9.73 -2.21
CA GLU A 128 18.55 9.51 -2.03
C GLU A 128 18.25 8.18 -1.35
N ASP A 129 18.83 7.08 -1.84
CA ASP A 129 18.62 5.75 -1.26
C ASP A 129 19.30 5.59 0.11
N GLU A 130 20.49 6.17 0.27
CA GLU A 130 21.25 6.09 1.52
C GLU A 130 20.52 6.78 2.68
N TYR A 131 19.88 7.92 2.39
CA TYR A 131 19.22 8.75 3.40
C TYR A 131 17.72 8.54 3.49
N THR A 132 17.13 7.65 2.70
CA THR A 132 15.71 7.28 2.85
C THR A 132 15.43 6.78 4.27
N GLY A 133 14.46 7.39 4.95
CA GLY A 133 14.17 7.16 6.37
C GLY A 133 15.16 7.79 7.36
N LYS A 134 16.22 8.45 6.87
CA LYS A 134 17.26 9.10 7.68
C LYS A 134 17.46 10.59 7.35
N GLY A 135 16.52 11.17 6.64
CA GLY A 135 16.58 12.57 6.18
C GLY A 135 15.91 12.79 4.84
N VAL A 136 15.76 11.73 4.03
CA VAL A 136 14.93 11.73 2.83
C VAL A 136 13.62 11.01 3.14
N SER A 137 12.51 11.66 2.83
CA SER A 137 11.16 11.12 2.99
C SER A 137 10.34 11.42 1.74
N TYR A 138 9.35 10.59 1.47
CA TYR A 138 8.38 10.75 0.38
C TYR A 138 6.96 11.07 0.90
N CYS A 139 6.82 11.33 2.20
CA CYS A 139 5.54 11.64 2.83
C CYS A 139 5.73 12.71 3.92
N ALA A 140 5.44 13.96 3.61
CA ALA A 140 5.58 15.03 4.59
C ALA A 140 4.62 14.87 5.78
N ILE A 141 3.40 14.41 5.56
CA ILE A 141 2.42 14.20 6.62
C ILE A 141 2.85 13.07 7.56
N CYS A 142 3.48 12.02 7.01
CA CYS A 142 3.95 10.87 7.81
C CYS A 142 5.13 11.26 8.70
N ASP A 143 6.12 11.94 8.12
CA ASP A 143 7.43 12.13 8.74
C ASP A 143 7.71 13.57 9.18
N GLY A 144 6.89 14.53 8.79
CA GLY A 144 7.12 15.96 9.01
C GLY A 144 7.35 16.33 10.48
N ALA A 145 6.72 15.62 11.40
CA ALA A 145 6.89 15.83 12.82
C ALA A 145 8.35 15.64 13.31
N PHE A 146 9.14 14.77 12.63
CA PHE A 146 10.56 14.54 12.95
C PHE A 146 11.47 15.69 12.52
N TYR A 147 10.95 16.59 11.68
CA TYR A 147 11.67 17.74 11.13
C TYR A 147 11.28 19.07 11.76
N LYS A 148 10.50 19.05 12.86
CA LYS A 148 10.09 20.24 13.59
C LYS A 148 11.29 21.12 13.96
N GLY A 149 11.23 22.41 13.55
CA GLY A 149 12.28 23.39 13.80
C GLY A 149 13.55 23.18 12.99
N LYS A 150 13.56 22.28 11.99
CA LYS A 150 14.68 22.07 11.09
C LYS A 150 14.44 22.77 9.74
N THR A 151 15.47 22.82 8.92
CA THR A 151 15.35 23.23 7.52
C THR A 151 15.05 22.02 6.65
N ALA A 152 14.02 22.10 5.80
CA ALA A 152 13.65 21.08 4.85
C ALA A 152 13.72 21.58 3.41
N ALA A 153 13.90 20.65 2.47
CA ALA A 153 13.79 20.92 1.04
C ALA A 153 12.78 19.95 0.41
N VAL A 154 11.83 20.48 -0.34
CA VAL A 154 10.86 19.70 -1.11
C VAL A 154 11.29 19.71 -2.56
N LEU A 155 11.50 18.53 -3.14
CA LEU A 155 11.89 18.36 -4.54
C LEU A 155 10.66 18.03 -5.37
N GLY A 156 10.24 18.96 -6.22
CA GLY A 156 9.09 18.79 -7.08
C GLY A 156 8.37 20.11 -7.35
N GLY A 157 7.40 20.10 -8.26
CA GLY A 157 6.59 21.27 -8.62
C GLY A 157 5.16 20.92 -9.00
N GLY A 158 4.71 19.69 -8.70
CA GLY A 158 3.32 19.28 -8.82
C GLY A 158 2.53 19.53 -7.51
N ASP A 159 1.23 19.29 -7.55
CA ASP A 159 0.31 19.55 -6.44
C ASP A 159 0.79 18.94 -5.12
N THR A 160 1.21 17.66 -5.13
CA THR A 160 1.76 16.99 -3.94
C THR A 160 2.95 17.74 -3.34
N ALA A 161 3.89 18.22 -4.17
CA ALA A 161 5.06 18.95 -3.67
C ALA A 161 4.67 20.30 -3.06
N LEU A 162 3.66 20.97 -3.61
CA LEU A 162 3.14 22.22 -3.07
C LEU A 162 2.42 21.98 -1.73
N ASP A 163 1.57 20.97 -1.66
CA ASP A 163 0.86 20.59 -0.43
C ASP A 163 1.85 20.18 0.68
N ASP A 164 2.85 19.36 0.35
CA ASP A 164 3.92 18.97 1.27
C ASP A 164 4.74 20.18 1.75
N ALA A 165 5.08 21.11 0.85
CA ALA A 165 5.82 22.31 1.22
C ALA A 165 5.00 23.24 2.14
N LEU A 166 3.70 23.40 1.88
CA LEU A 166 2.79 24.14 2.74
C LEU A 166 2.68 23.49 4.12
N TYR A 167 2.45 22.19 4.18
CA TYR A 167 2.38 21.46 5.44
C TYR A 167 3.67 21.58 6.26
N LEU A 168 4.84 21.41 5.61
CA LEU A 168 6.13 21.54 6.28
C LEU A 168 6.43 22.97 6.71
N SER A 169 5.87 23.99 6.07
CA SER A 169 6.06 25.40 6.46
C SER A 169 5.51 25.73 7.85
N ASP A 170 4.50 24.99 8.31
CA ASP A 170 3.93 25.12 9.64
C ASP A 170 4.75 24.41 10.72
N ILE A 171 5.68 23.53 10.32
CA ILE A 171 6.42 22.64 11.24
C ILE A 171 7.90 23.00 11.28
N CYS A 172 8.49 23.24 10.11
CA CYS A 172 9.91 23.50 9.93
C CYS A 172 10.25 24.98 10.18
N GLU A 173 11.50 25.25 10.56
CA GLU A 173 12.01 26.62 10.62
C GLU A 173 12.08 27.27 9.24
N LYS A 174 12.43 26.47 8.22
CA LYS A 174 12.56 26.92 6.84
C LYS A 174 12.29 25.80 5.85
N VAL A 175 11.55 26.09 4.78
CA VAL A 175 11.28 25.17 3.69
C VAL A 175 11.76 25.77 2.38
N TYR A 176 12.51 24.97 1.62
CA TYR A 176 12.89 25.27 0.25
C TYR A 176 12.04 24.40 -0.69
N LEU A 177 11.38 25.03 -1.67
CA LEU A 177 10.76 24.32 -2.78
C LEU A 177 11.71 24.37 -3.97
N VAL A 178 12.15 23.19 -4.43
CA VAL A 178 13.12 23.05 -5.51
C VAL A 178 12.42 22.44 -6.73
N HIS A 179 12.33 23.21 -7.80
CA HIS A 179 11.72 22.79 -9.05
C HIS A 179 12.60 23.23 -10.22
N ARG A 180 12.72 22.39 -11.26
CA ARG A 180 13.47 22.70 -12.49
C ARG A 180 12.60 23.43 -13.51
#